data_70f016ce93d6cf585346a40d3e4ce78e
#
_entry.id   70f016ce93d6cf585346a40d3e4ce78e
#
_cell.length_a   1.000
_cell.length_b   1.000
_cell.length_c   1.000
_cell.angle_alpha   90.00
_cell.angle_beta   90.00
_cell.angle_gamma   90.00
#
_symmetry.space_group_name_H-M   'P 1'
#
loop_
_entity.id
_entity.type
_entity.pdbx_description
1 polymer ?
#
loop_
_entity_poly.entity_id
_entity_poly.type
_entity_poly.pdbx_seq_one_letter_code
_entity_poly.pdbx_strand_id
1 'polypeptide(L)'
;MPDDGPWDAIIVGGGPAGSTTARYAAEGGLRVLVVDGRDPIGSPLQCGELVPTNDEMRRLCPDVPDMDDLFRTPELAISMRTSKMRLVPPNGKALEFDFEGLILNRVAHDEALVDLAVSKGVEYLLGARVEGVDGDRVLLNDGRELQGRV
;
A
#
# COMPACT_ATOMS: atom_id res chain seq x y z
N MET A 1 14.55 14.09 10.30
CA MET A 1 14.33 12.78 10.95
C MET A 1 12.96 12.85 11.59
N PRO A 2 12.16 11.79 11.60
CA PRO A 2 10.95 11.74 12.41
C PRO A 2 11.31 12.05 13.86
N ASP A 3 10.40 12.70 14.58
CA ASP A 3 10.57 13.01 15.99
C ASP A 3 10.66 11.72 16.83
N ASP A 4 11.58 11.64 17.79
CA ASP A 4 11.85 10.44 18.60
C ASP A 4 10.78 10.15 19.67
N GLY A 5 9.66 10.86 19.67
CA GLY A 5 8.56 10.65 20.63
C GLY A 5 7.83 9.32 20.42
N PRO A 6 7.13 8.80 21.43
CA PRO A 6 6.42 7.55 21.28
C PRO A 6 5.34 7.67 20.20
N TRP A 7 5.32 6.71 19.31
CA TRP A 7 4.30 6.56 18.26
C TRP A 7 3.08 5.84 18.81
N ASP A 8 1.89 6.22 18.38
CA ASP A 8 0.72 5.41 18.69
C ASP A 8 0.71 4.12 17.87
N ALA A 9 1.18 4.19 16.61
CA ALA A 9 1.36 3.03 15.76
C ALA A 9 2.60 3.16 14.87
N ILE A 10 3.35 2.05 14.73
CA ILE A 10 4.44 1.91 13.78
C ILE A 10 4.05 0.83 12.76
N ILE A 11 3.95 1.22 11.50
CA ILE A 11 3.57 0.33 10.40
C ILE A 11 4.81 -0.08 9.63
N VAL A 12 5.06 -1.37 9.53
CA VAL A 12 6.19 -1.92 8.80
C VAL A 12 5.79 -2.27 7.38
N GLY A 13 6.35 -1.53 6.44
CA GLY A 13 6.06 -1.61 5.01
C GLY A 13 5.12 -0.51 4.50
N GLY A 14 5.64 0.37 3.65
CA GLY A 14 4.94 1.53 3.06
C GLY A 14 4.28 1.24 1.70
N GLY A 15 4.04 -0.02 1.35
CA GLY A 15 3.28 -0.37 0.15
C GLY A 15 1.78 -0.01 0.27
N PRO A 16 0.94 -0.36 -0.72
CA PRO A 16 -0.46 0.04 -0.75
C PRO A 16 -1.24 -0.25 0.54
N ALA A 17 -1.07 -1.45 1.10
CA ALA A 17 -1.75 -1.83 2.34
C ALA A 17 -1.26 -1.01 3.54
N GLY A 18 0.06 -0.85 3.71
CA GLY A 18 0.63 -0.09 4.83
C GLY A 18 0.28 1.39 4.76
N SER A 19 0.40 2.01 3.59
CA SER A 19 0.05 3.43 3.41
C SER A 19 -1.45 3.68 3.64
N THR A 20 -2.32 2.78 3.17
CA THR A 20 -3.76 2.88 3.43
C THR A 20 -4.08 2.71 4.92
N THR A 21 -3.48 1.71 5.58
CA THR A 21 -3.64 1.50 7.03
C THR A 21 -3.16 2.72 7.81
N ALA A 22 -2.00 3.27 7.46
CA ALA A 22 -1.44 4.45 8.10
C ALA A 22 -2.37 5.66 7.97
N ARG A 23 -2.93 5.89 6.78
CA ARG A 23 -3.89 6.95 6.53
C ARG A 23 -5.10 6.84 7.46
N TYR A 24 -5.75 5.67 7.50
CA TYR A 24 -6.92 5.47 8.37
C TYR A 24 -6.60 5.63 9.85
N ALA A 25 -5.46 5.13 10.30
CA ALA A 25 -5.02 5.30 11.69
C ALA A 25 -4.81 6.79 12.04
N ALA A 26 -4.18 7.55 11.14
CA ALA A 26 -3.98 8.99 11.33
C ALA A 26 -5.30 9.78 11.27
N GLU A 27 -6.24 9.41 10.39
CA GLU A 27 -7.59 9.97 10.37
C GLU A 27 -8.37 9.68 11.66
N GLY A 28 -8.05 8.55 12.32
CA GLY A 28 -8.54 8.23 13.67
C GLY A 28 -7.85 8.99 14.80
N GLY A 29 -6.93 9.91 14.49
CA GLY A 29 -6.23 10.76 15.46
C GLY A 29 -4.98 10.14 16.08
N LEU A 30 -4.48 9.03 15.52
CA LEU A 30 -3.23 8.41 15.98
C LEU A 30 -2.01 9.08 15.34
N ARG A 31 -0.93 9.16 16.11
CA ARG A 31 0.40 9.52 15.61
C ARG A 31 1.05 8.29 14.99
N VAL A 32 1.25 8.30 13.68
CA VAL A 32 1.65 7.12 12.90
C VAL A 32 2.98 7.34 12.20
N LEU A 33 3.87 6.36 12.34
CA LEU A 33 5.09 6.22 11.56
C LEU A 33 4.99 5.00 10.65
N VAL A 34 5.34 5.17 9.37
CA VAL A 34 5.57 4.06 8.44
C VAL A 34 7.08 3.87 8.25
N VAL A 35 7.56 2.64 8.39
CA VAL A 35 8.95 2.27 8.15
C VAL A 35 9.03 1.36 6.94
N ASP A 36 9.82 1.72 5.92
CA ASP A 36 10.06 0.87 4.75
C ASP A 36 11.55 0.84 4.39
N GLY A 37 12.03 -0.36 4.04
CA GLY A 37 13.42 -0.56 3.61
C GLY A 37 13.71 -0.02 2.21
N ARG A 38 12.68 0.38 1.45
CA ARG A 38 12.81 0.95 0.11
C ARG A 38 12.79 2.48 0.17
N ASP A 39 13.49 3.09 -0.78
CA ASP A 39 13.47 4.51 -1.07
C ASP A 39 13.82 4.70 -2.56
N PRO A 40 12.86 5.09 -3.41
CA PRO A 40 11.44 5.37 -3.13
C PRO A 40 10.57 4.12 -2.93
N ILE A 41 9.38 4.31 -2.36
CA ILE A 41 8.34 3.28 -2.28
C ILE A 41 7.90 2.91 -3.71
N GLY A 42 7.48 1.65 -3.92
CA GLY A 42 7.08 1.14 -5.24
C GLY A 42 8.25 0.64 -6.10
N SER A 43 9.50 0.84 -5.68
CA SER A 43 10.69 0.38 -6.39
C SER A 43 11.54 -0.55 -5.50
N PRO A 44 12.11 -1.66 -6.01
CA PRO A 44 11.88 -2.21 -7.35
C PRO A 44 10.46 -2.78 -7.52
N LEU A 45 9.99 -2.79 -8.76
CA LEU A 45 8.67 -3.30 -9.10
C LEU A 45 8.59 -4.83 -8.88
N GLN A 46 7.58 -5.29 -8.13
CA GLN A 46 7.38 -6.71 -7.78
C GLN A 46 5.92 -7.15 -7.99
N CYS A 47 5.24 -6.64 -9.01
CA CYS A 47 3.81 -6.85 -9.20
C CYS A 47 3.45 -6.98 -10.69
N GLY A 48 2.38 -7.73 -10.99
CA GLY A 48 1.80 -7.82 -12.32
C GLY A 48 0.97 -6.61 -12.75
N GLU A 49 0.88 -5.58 -11.92
CA GLU A 49 0.27 -4.27 -12.20
C GLU A 49 -1.24 -4.28 -12.52
N LEU A 50 -1.87 -5.43 -12.67
CA LEU A 50 -3.30 -5.54 -12.94
C LEU A 50 -4.10 -5.51 -11.65
N VAL A 51 -5.05 -4.59 -11.58
CA VAL A 51 -6.05 -4.50 -10.50
C VAL A 51 -7.46 -4.40 -11.10
N PRO A 52 -8.51 -4.84 -10.37
CA PRO A 52 -9.89 -4.60 -10.78
C PRO A 52 -10.24 -3.11 -10.81
N THR A 53 -11.26 -2.71 -11.56
CA THR A 53 -11.89 -1.40 -11.37
C THR A 53 -12.63 -1.34 -10.03
N ASN A 54 -12.97 -0.15 -9.54
CA ASN A 54 -13.77 0.00 -8.31
C ASN A 54 -15.15 -0.67 -8.45
N ASP A 55 -15.78 -0.61 -9.63
CA ASP A 55 -17.05 -1.29 -9.90
C ASP A 55 -16.89 -2.81 -9.76
N GLU A 56 -15.82 -3.36 -10.32
CA GLU A 56 -15.50 -4.77 -10.19
C GLU A 56 -15.19 -5.14 -8.73
N MET A 57 -14.46 -4.30 -8.01
CA MET A 57 -14.17 -4.51 -6.58
C MET A 57 -15.45 -4.53 -5.73
N ARG A 58 -16.39 -3.60 -5.96
CA ARG A 58 -17.69 -3.60 -5.27
C ARG A 58 -18.49 -4.88 -5.58
N ARG A 59 -18.41 -5.38 -6.81
CA ARG A 59 -19.05 -6.63 -7.22
C ARG A 59 -18.44 -7.86 -6.54
N LEU A 60 -17.11 -7.88 -6.42
CA LEU A 60 -16.36 -9.01 -5.82
C LEU A 60 -16.44 -9.01 -4.30
N CYS A 61 -16.53 -7.86 -3.68
CA CYS A 61 -16.51 -7.68 -2.23
C CYS A 61 -17.68 -6.80 -1.76
N PRO A 62 -18.94 -7.25 -1.94
CA PRO A 62 -20.13 -6.42 -1.70
C PRO A 62 -20.34 -6.04 -0.23
N ASP A 63 -19.74 -6.79 0.69
CA ASP A 63 -19.90 -6.59 2.13
C ASP A 63 -18.82 -5.64 2.73
N VAL A 64 -17.91 -5.13 1.89
CA VAL A 64 -16.87 -4.19 2.36
C VAL A 64 -17.40 -2.76 2.22
N PRO A 65 -17.64 -2.05 3.34
CA PRO A 65 -18.01 -0.64 3.29
C PRO A 65 -16.86 0.20 2.73
N ASP A 66 -17.19 1.34 2.16
CA ASP A 66 -16.23 2.36 1.71
C ASP A 66 -15.16 1.84 0.73
N MET A 67 -15.53 0.84 -0.11
CA MET A 67 -14.61 0.21 -1.07
C MET A 67 -13.87 1.23 -1.93
N ASP A 68 -14.54 2.31 -2.36
CA ASP A 68 -13.93 3.35 -3.19
C ASP A 68 -12.85 4.15 -2.47
N ASP A 69 -12.97 4.27 -1.17
CA ASP A 69 -11.96 4.94 -0.35
C ASP A 69 -10.81 4.00 0.04
N LEU A 70 -11.12 2.75 0.33
CA LEU A 70 -10.13 1.71 0.60
C LEU A 70 -9.29 1.37 -0.63
N PHE A 71 -9.93 1.24 -1.79
CA PHE A 71 -9.32 0.83 -3.04
C PHE A 71 -9.15 2.02 -3.98
N ARG A 72 -8.39 3.01 -3.54
CA ARG A 72 -8.11 4.20 -4.35
C ARG A 72 -7.09 3.89 -5.44
N THR A 73 -7.48 4.18 -6.67
CA THR A 73 -6.59 4.11 -7.82
C THR A 73 -6.55 5.48 -8.49
N PRO A 74 -5.48 6.27 -8.27
CA PRO A 74 -5.35 7.59 -8.87
C PRO A 74 -5.30 7.49 -10.40
N GLU A 75 -6.02 8.36 -11.09
CA GLU A 75 -6.08 8.36 -12.57
C GLU A 75 -4.68 8.49 -13.20
N LEU A 76 -3.81 9.29 -12.61
CA LEU A 76 -2.43 9.47 -13.09
C LEU A 76 -1.59 8.19 -13.06
N ALA A 77 -1.97 7.19 -12.27
CA ALA A 77 -1.30 5.91 -12.17
C ALA A 77 -1.85 4.86 -13.14
N ILE A 78 -2.94 5.15 -13.86
CA ILE A 78 -3.55 4.20 -14.79
C ILE A 78 -2.83 4.27 -16.14
N SER A 79 -2.13 3.19 -16.49
CA SER A 79 -1.45 3.06 -17.80
C SER A 79 -2.37 2.54 -18.88
N MET A 80 -3.31 1.65 -18.53
CA MET A 80 -4.24 1.03 -19.49
C MET A 80 -5.50 0.54 -18.76
N ARG A 81 -6.62 0.54 -19.48
CA ARG A 81 -7.88 -0.09 -19.05
C ARG A 81 -8.11 -1.36 -19.86
N THR A 82 -8.54 -2.43 -19.18
CA THR A 82 -8.85 -3.72 -19.80
C THR A 82 -10.33 -4.06 -19.62
N SER A 83 -10.88 -4.82 -20.56
CA SER A 83 -12.26 -5.32 -20.45
C SER A 83 -12.33 -6.86 -20.47
N LYS A 84 -11.19 -7.51 -20.67
CA LYS A 84 -11.11 -8.97 -20.74
C LYS A 84 -9.83 -9.51 -20.12
N MET A 85 -9.94 -10.71 -19.58
CA MET A 85 -8.80 -11.50 -19.14
C MET A 85 -8.73 -12.79 -19.94
N ARG A 86 -7.51 -13.18 -20.33
CA ARG A 86 -7.25 -14.43 -21.01
C ARG A 86 -6.21 -15.23 -20.24
N LEU A 87 -6.61 -16.39 -19.77
CA LEU A 87 -5.72 -17.35 -19.11
C LEU A 87 -5.30 -18.41 -20.13
N VAL A 88 -4.00 -18.62 -20.27
CA VAL A 88 -3.44 -19.62 -21.18
C VAL A 88 -2.67 -20.64 -20.35
N PRO A 89 -3.26 -21.81 -20.04
CA PRO A 89 -2.57 -22.88 -19.35
C PRO A 89 -1.54 -23.57 -20.25
N PRO A 90 -0.62 -24.38 -19.69
CA PRO A 90 0.42 -25.07 -20.47
C PRO A 90 -0.09 -25.98 -21.59
N ASN A 91 -1.32 -26.50 -21.48
CA ASN A 91 -1.95 -27.31 -22.52
C ASN A 91 -2.50 -26.49 -23.71
N GLY A 92 -2.35 -25.16 -23.71
CA GLY A 92 -2.76 -24.26 -24.77
C GLY A 92 -4.27 -23.97 -24.88
N LYS A 93 -5.12 -24.55 -24.03
CA LYS A 93 -6.57 -24.31 -24.04
C LYS A 93 -6.88 -23.02 -23.32
N ALA A 94 -6.89 -21.89 -24.03
CA ALA A 94 -7.18 -20.59 -23.48
C ALA A 94 -8.61 -20.49 -22.96
N LEU A 95 -8.76 -19.84 -21.80
CA LEU A 95 -10.02 -19.37 -21.25
C LEU A 95 -10.04 -17.84 -21.31
N GLU A 96 -11.08 -17.27 -21.89
CA GLU A 96 -11.29 -15.83 -21.94
C GLU A 96 -12.60 -15.48 -21.25
N PHE A 97 -12.61 -14.40 -20.47
CA PHE A 97 -13.79 -13.90 -19.77
C PHE A 97 -13.73 -12.37 -19.61
N ASP A 98 -14.88 -11.77 -19.43
CA ASP A 98 -14.97 -10.34 -19.19
C ASP A 98 -14.42 -10.00 -17.81
N PHE A 99 -13.54 -9.00 -17.77
CA PHE A 99 -12.91 -8.52 -16.55
C PHE A 99 -12.52 -7.05 -16.74
N GLU A 100 -13.21 -6.17 -16.05
CA GLU A 100 -12.86 -4.75 -16.06
C GLU A 100 -11.70 -4.49 -15.10
N GLY A 101 -10.56 -4.19 -15.67
CA GLY A 101 -9.31 -4.01 -14.93
C GLY A 101 -8.53 -2.78 -15.36
N LEU A 102 -7.56 -2.44 -14.51
CA LEU A 102 -6.63 -1.34 -14.71
C LEU A 102 -5.21 -1.88 -14.65
N ILE A 103 -4.40 -1.52 -15.63
CA ILE A 103 -2.95 -1.71 -15.57
C ILE A 103 -2.34 -0.45 -14.99
N LEU A 104 -1.56 -0.59 -13.93
CA LEU A 104 -1.02 0.52 -13.17
C LEU A 104 0.45 0.77 -13.45
N ASN A 105 0.85 2.03 -13.43
CA ASN A 105 2.20 2.40 -13.05
C ASN A 105 2.29 2.32 -11.52
N ARG A 106 2.93 1.29 -11.00
CA ARG A 106 2.97 0.99 -9.57
C ARG A 106 3.75 2.02 -8.77
N VAL A 107 4.80 2.61 -9.34
CA VAL A 107 5.53 3.67 -8.63
C VAL A 107 4.60 4.86 -8.41
N ALA A 108 3.97 5.36 -9.47
CA ALA A 108 3.05 6.49 -9.36
C ALA A 108 1.83 6.18 -8.47
N HIS A 109 1.33 4.94 -8.50
CA HIS A 109 0.23 4.51 -7.64
C HIS A 109 0.65 4.51 -6.16
N ASP A 110 1.77 3.88 -5.84
CA ASP A 110 2.21 3.73 -4.47
C ASP A 110 2.64 5.08 -3.87
N GLU A 111 3.31 5.94 -4.65
CA GLU A 111 3.63 7.33 -4.27
C GLU A 111 2.37 8.15 -3.96
N ALA A 112 1.32 8.04 -4.79
CA ALA A 112 0.07 8.77 -4.54
C ALA A 112 -0.63 8.32 -3.25
N LEU A 113 -0.53 7.04 -2.87
CA LEU A 113 -1.05 6.57 -1.58
C LEU A 113 -0.20 7.08 -0.40
N VAL A 114 1.11 7.19 -0.58
CA VAL A 114 2.01 7.82 0.41
C VAL A 114 1.64 9.29 0.58
N ASP A 115 1.51 10.04 -0.51
CA ASP A 115 1.14 11.47 -0.47
C ASP A 115 -0.19 11.67 0.26
N LEU A 116 -1.16 10.80 0.00
CA LEU A 116 -2.44 10.84 0.68
C LEU A 116 -2.30 10.60 2.18
N ALA A 117 -1.49 9.62 2.60
CA ALA A 117 -1.22 9.35 4.01
C ALA A 117 -0.46 10.50 4.69
N VAL A 118 0.56 11.05 4.03
CA VAL A 118 1.32 12.23 4.50
C VAL A 118 0.39 13.44 4.67
N SER A 119 -0.57 13.64 3.77
CA SER A 119 -1.57 14.72 3.89
C SER A 119 -2.45 14.61 5.16
N LYS A 120 -2.48 13.43 5.78
CA LYS A 120 -3.18 13.15 7.05
C LYS A 120 -2.25 13.16 8.27
N GLY A 121 -0.98 13.52 8.08
CA GLY A 121 -0.01 13.65 9.16
C GLY A 121 0.80 12.37 9.43
N VAL A 122 0.74 11.37 8.55
CA VAL A 122 1.62 10.20 8.64
C VAL A 122 3.06 10.58 8.33
N GLU A 123 3.98 10.13 9.18
CA GLU A 123 5.41 10.26 8.94
C GLU A 123 5.98 8.97 8.32
N TYR A 124 7.02 9.11 7.47
CA TYR A 124 7.68 8.00 6.80
C TYR A 124 9.17 7.98 7.11
N LEU A 125 9.69 6.81 7.46
CA LEU A 125 11.11 6.51 7.57
C LEU A 125 11.49 5.52 6.47
N LEU A 126 12.04 6.05 5.38
CA LEU A 126 12.42 5.27 4.20
C LEU A 126 13.90 4.86 4.26
N GLY A 127 14.26 3.80 3.53
CA GLY A 127 15.60 3.23 3.52
C GLY A 127 15.99 2.56 4.84
N ALA A 128 15.04 2.39 5.76
CA ALA A 128 15.23 1.76 7.06
C ALA A 128 14.54 0.39 7.09
N ARG A 129 15.30 -0.66 7.37
CA ARG A 129 14.76 -2.02 7.40
C ARG A 129 14.51 -2.46 8.84
N VAL A 130 13.30 -2.92 9.11
CA VAL A 130 12.97 -3.55 10.39
C VAL A 130 13.54 -4.96 10.42
N GLU A 131 14.27 -5.29 11.49
CA GLU A 131 14.84 -6.62 11.75
C GLU A 131 14.05 -7.40 12.79
N GLY A 132 13.37 -6.70 13.68
CA GLY A 132 12.59 -7.34 14.75
C GLY A 132 11.65 -6.40 15.48
N VAL A 133 10.76 -7.00 16.25
CA VAL A 133 9.86 -6.31 17.19
C VAL A 133 10.01 -7.00 18.54
N ASP A 134 10.22 -6.20 19.59
CA ASP A 134 10.34 -6.67 20.98
C ASP A 134 9.42 -5.81 21.87
N GLY A 135 8.24 -6.34 22.16
CA GLY A 135 7.20 -5.61 22.90
C GLY A 135 6.74 -4.37 22.15
N ASP A 136 6.97 -3.21 22.72
CA ASP A 136 6.64 -1.89 22.17
C ASP A 136 7.80 -1.25 21.36
N ARG A 137 8.88 -2.01 21.10
CA ARG A 137 10.05 -1.54 20.37
C ARG A 137 10.18 -2.20 19.01
N VAL A 138 10.49 -1.40 18.01
CA VAL A 138 10.82 -1.82 16.65
C VAL A 138 12.31 -1.63 16.42
N LEU A 139 13.02 -2.71 16.08
CA LEU A 139 14.46 -2.74 15.91
C LEU A 139 14.81 -2.57 14.43
N LEU A 140 15.68 -1.63 14.11
CA LEU A 140 16.13 -1.36 12.74
C LEU A 140 17.51 -1.96 12.47
N ASN A 141 17.78 -2.24 11.22
CA ASN A 141 19.05 -2.82 10.74
C ASN A 141 20.29 -1.94 10.95
N ASP A 142 20.11 -0.68 11.27
CA ASP A 142 21.18 0.27 11.59
C ASP A 142 21.43 0.45 13.10
N GLY A 143 20.74 -0.35 13.91
CA GLY A 143 20.84 -0.35 15.37
C GLY A 143 19.95 0.66 16.07
N ARG A 144 19.16 1.45 15.35
CA ARG A 144 18.14 2.32 15.96
C ARG A 144 16.98 1.50 16.49
N GLU A 145 16.40 1.99 17.59
CA GLU A 145 15.16 1.48 18.16
C GLU A 145 14.09 2.57 18.07
N LEU A 146 12.90 2.17 17.66
CA LEU A 146 11.73 3.03 17.64
C LEU A 146 10.72 2.52 18.66
N GLN A 147 10.05 3.43 19.36
CA GLN A 147 9.04 3.06 20.35
C GLN A 147 7.63 3.38 19.85
N GLY A 148 6.74 2.37 19.87
CA GLY A 148 5.33 2.50 19.49
C GLY A 148 4.45 1.72 20.46
N ARG A 149 3.17 2.05 20.52
CA ARG A 149 2.19 1.30 21.32
C ARG A 149 1.70 0.05 20.58
N VAL A 150 1.65 0.12 19.25
CA VAL A 150 1.27 -0.95 18.32
C VAL A 150 2.17 -0.90 17.09
#